data_7f63344b55b9aef5e564c155d1904fe0
#
_entry.id   7f63344b55b9aef5e564c155d1904fe0
#
_cell.length_a   1.000
_cell.length_b   1.000
_cell.length_c   1.000
_cell.angle_alpha   90.00
_cell.angle_beta   90.00
_cell.angle_gamma   90.00
#
_symmetry.space_group_name_H-M   'P 1'
#
loop_
_entity.id
_entity.type
_entity.pdbx_description
1 polymer ?
#
loop_
_entity_poly.entity_id
_entity_poly.type
_entity_poly.pdbx_seq_one_letter_code
_entity_poly.pdbx_strand_id
1 'polypeptide(L)'
;LCDQIADAILDDMLRQDSHAHVAVEVCACVGQFVVFGEVRGEVYTDIPGIVRKVVREVGYNSSTVGLDADSCGVMVSLTEQSAEINQGVSRLDLESESVASKEDRYKSQGAGDQGVMFGYASDETDAYMPLPIYLAHQLAQRLSYVRKSGIVSKLRPDGKTQVTIEYDEFGNPVRLDTVLISTQHDPDVSHDWLRNQLVQNVVEPVLNKVLGKNVNHNDYRM
;
A
#
# COMPACT_ATOMS: atom_id res chain seq x y z
N LEU A 1 0.30 -4.09 -4.15
CA LEU A 1 0.76 -5.48 -4.11
C LEU A 1 2.27 -5.56 -3.95
N CYS A 2 3.06 -4.88 -4.80
CA CYS A 2 4.52 -4.91 -4.71
C CYS A 2 5.02 -4.35 -3.38
N ASP A 3 4.50 -3.21 -2.92
CA ASP A 3 4.84 -2.62 -1.62
C ASP A 3 4.51 -3.57 -0.46
N GLN A 4 3.36 -4.26 -0.51
CA GLN A 4 3.00 -5.25 0.51
C GLN A 4 3.96 -6.45 0.56
N ILE A 5 4.51 -6.84 -0.60
CA ILE A 5 5.53 -7.88 -0.66
C ILE A 5 6.85 -7.37 -0.08
N ALA A 6 7.28 -6.16 -0.46
CA ALA A 6 8.48 -5.53 0.08
C ALA A 6 8.39 -5.36 1.60
N ASP A 7 7.26 -4.86 2.11
CA ASP A 7 6.99 -4.74 3.54
C ASP A 7 7.01 -6.10 4.26
N ALA A 8 6.43 -7.15 3.67
CA ALA A 8 6.42 -8.47 4.26
C ALA A 8 7.84 -9.10 4.33
N ILE A 9 8.70 -8.80 3.36
CA ILE A 9 10.10 -9.19 3.38
C ILE A 9 10.85 -8.43 4.47
N LEU A 10 10.66 -7.11 4.56
CA LEU A 10 11.21 -6.27 5.62
C LEU A 10 10.79 -6.78 7.01
N ASP A 11 9.52 -7.04 7.22
CA ASP A 11 8.98 -7.55 8.48
C ASP A 11 9.60 -8.89 8.88
N ASP A 12 9.82 -9.79 7.92
CA ASP A 12 10.43 -11.10 8.19
C ASP A 12 11.90 -10.96 8.58
N MET A 13 12.65 -10.12 7.89
CA MET A 13 14.05 -9.84 8.20
C MET A 13 14.21 -9.16 9.55
N LEU A 14 13.45 -8.11 9.85
CA LEU A 14 13.50 -7.40 11.12
C LEU A 14 13.04 -8.25 12.32
N ARG A 15 12.20 -9.25 12.10
CA ARG A 15 11.83 -10.21 13.15
C ARG A 15 13.00 -11.11 13.57
N GLN A 16 13.91 -11.40 12.64
CA GLN A 16 15.09 -12.23 12.89
C GLN A 16 16.26 -11.41 13.39
N ASP A 17 16.47 -10.21 12.84
CA ASP A 17 17.51 -9.25 13.21
C ASP A 17 16.94 -7.83 13.17
N SER A 18 16.71 -7.25 14.36
CA SER A 18 16.18 -5.89 14.52
C SER A 18 17.13 -4.79 14.01
N HIS A 19 18.39 -5.13 13.70
CA HIS A 19 19.39 -4.25 13.12
C HIS A 19 19.63 -4.50 11.64
N ALA A 20 18.87 -5.39 11.00
CA ALA A 20 18.97 -5.61 9.57
C ALA A 20 18.69 -4.32 8.78
N HIS A 21 19.46 -4.10 7.72
CA HIS A 21 19.23 -3.04 6.76
C HIS A 21 18.64 -3.65 5.50
N VAL A 22 17.48 -3.17 5.10
CA VAL A 22 16.67 -3.80 4.04
C VAL A 22 16.20 -2.73 3.06
N ALA A 23 16.75 -2.75 1.86
CA ALA A 23 16.36 -1.90 0.74
C ALA A 23 15.89 -2.82 -0.40
N VAL A 24 14.67 -3.35 -0.28
CA VAL A 24 14.09 -4.33 -1.19
C VAL A 24 12.93 -3.71 -1.95
N GLU A 25 12.99 -3.83 -3.27
CA GLU A 25 11.94 -3.41 -4.20
C GLU A 25 11.38 -4.62 -4.94
N VAL A 26 10.13 -4.47 -5.39
CA VAL A 26 9.42 -5.54 -6.10
C VAL A 26 8.77 -4.99 -7.36
N CYS A 27 8.98 -5.67 -8.48
CA CYS A 27 8.23 -5.46 -9.71
C CYS A 27 7.31 -6.64 -10.00
N ALA A 28 6.12 -6.38 -10.55
CA ALA A 28 5.18 -7.40 -10.97
C ALA A 28 4.81 -7.22 -12.44
N CYS A 29 4.74 -8.34 -13.16
CA CYS A 29 4.13 -8.41 -14.47
C CYS A 29 3.25 -9.66 -14.57
N VAL A 30 2.61 -9.88 -15.72
CA VAL A 30 1.75 -11.06 -15.89
C VAL A 30 2.55 -12.34 -15.63
N GLY A 31 2.12 -13.09 -14.62
CA GLY A 31 2.70 -14.38 -14.26
C GLY A 31 4.05 -14.35 -13.57
N GLN A 32 4.64 -13.19 -13.27
CA GLN A 32 5.99 -13.11 -12.71
C GLN A 32 6.19 -11.94 -11.74
N PHE A 33 7.02 -12.18 -10.71
CA PHE A 33 7.57 -11.17 -9.81
C PHE A 33 9.09 -11.13 -9.91
N VAL A 34 9.65 -9.93 -9.79
CA VAL A 34 11.08 -9.71 -9.64
C VAL A 34 11.29 -8.95 -8.33
N VAL A 35 12.03 -9.56 -7.42
CA VAL A 35 12.45 -9.00 -6.12
C VAL A 35 13.92 -8.64 -6.23
N PHE A 36 14.27 -7.39 -6.00
CA PHE A 36 15.65 -6.93 -6.16
C PHE A 36 15.99 -5.87 -5.12
N GLY A 37 17.27 -5.63 -4.93
CA GLY A 37 17.74 -4.61 -4.00
C GLY A 37 18.96 -5.07 -3.21
N GLU A 38 19.17 -4.41 -2.07
CA GLU A 38 20.32 -4.64 -1.20
C GLU A 38 19.85 -4.92 0.24
N VAL A 39 20.52 -5.88 0.88
CA VAL A 39 20.22 -6.24 2.28
C VAL A 39 21.53 -6.40 3.07
N ARG A 40 21.45 -6.13 4.37
CA ARG A 40 22.51 -6.42 5.33
C ARG A 40 21.91 -6.96 6.62
N GLY A 41 22.37 -8.11 7.07
CA GLY A 41 21.92 -8.78 8.30
C GLY A 41 22.22 -10.27 8.24
N GLU A 42 22.32 -10.92 9.38
CA GLU A 42 22.46 -12.37 9.49
C GLU A 42 21.09 -13.04 9.52
N VAL A 43 20.37 -12.98 8.40
CA VAL A 43 18.98 -13.47 8.30
C VAL A 43 18.83 -14.44 7.14
N TYR A 44 17.92 -15.41 7.31
CA TYR A 44 17.44 -16.25 6.22
C TYR A 44 15.94 -16.01 6.00
N THR A 45 15.59 -15.59 4.80
CA THR A 45 14.20 -15.27 4.45
C THR A 45 13.75 -16.06 3.23
N ASP A 46 12.66 -16.82 3.34
CA ASP A 46 12.02 -17.52 2.21
C ASP A 46 11.21 -16.50 1.37
N ILE A 47 11.92 -15.74 0.54
CA ILE A 47 11.32 -14.70 -0.31
C ILE A 47 10.26 -15.27 -1.24
N PRO A 48 10.47 -16.37 -1.99
CA PRO A 48 9.43 -16.95 -2.82
C PRO A 48 8.16 -17.34 -2.03
N GLY A 49 8.32 -17.88 -0.83
CA GLY A 49 7.21 -18.20 0.06
C GLY A 49 6.42 -16.99 0.52
N ILE A 50 7.11 -15.90 0.89
CA ILE A 50 6.51 -14.61 1.26
C ILE A 50 5.73 -14.00 0.08
N VAL A 51 6.34 -13.94 -1.10
CA VAL A 51 5.68 -13.44 -2.33
C VAL A 51 4.37 -14.18 -2.57
N ARG A 52 4.40 -15.52 -2.60
CA ARG A 52 3.21 -16.37 -2.83
C ARG A 52 2.15 -16.16 -1.77
N LYS A 53 2.54 -16.03 -0.50
CA LYS A 53 1.62 -15.78 0.61
C LYS A 53 0.88 -14.44 0.40
N VAL A 54 1.61 -13.35 0.16
CA VAL A 54 1.00 -12.02 -0.03
C VAL A 54 0.10 -12.00 -1.26
N VAL A 55 0.54 -12.57 -2.38
CA VAL A 55 -0.23 -12.66 -3.62
C VAL A 55 -1.56 -13.39 -3.39
N ARG A 56 -1.53 -14.50 -2.62
CA ARG A 56 -2.73 -15.25 -2.25
C ARG A 56 -3.65 -14.45 -1.32
N GLU A 57 -3.11 -13.76 -0.33
CA GLU A 57 -3.87 -12.92 0.61
C GLU A 57 -4.53 -11.72 -0.07
N VAL A 58 -3.89 -11.17 -1.09
CA VAL A 58 -4.48 -10.12 -1.94
C VAL A 58 -5.62 -10.69 -2.77
N GLY A 59 -5.58 -11.95 -3.17
CA GLY A 59 -6.66 -12.64 -3.88
C GLY A 59 -6.35 -13.04 -5.32
N TYR A 60 -5.08 -13.07 -5.71
CA TYR A 60 -4.65 -13.62 -7.00
C TYR A 60 -4.44 -15.14 -6.89
N ASN A 61 -5.53 -15.87 -6.99
CA ASN A 61 -5.60 -17.32 -6.75
C ASN A 61 -5.93 -18.12 -8.01
N SER A 62 -5.81 -17.53 -9.19
CA SER A 62 -6.12 -18.19 -10.45
C SER A 62 -5.40 -17.52 -11.61
N SER A 63 -4.85 -18.30 -12.51
CA SER A 63 -4.23 -17.85 -13.75
C SER A 63 -5.18 -17.04 -14.65
N THR A 64 -6.50 -17.21 -14.49
CA THR A 64 -7.52 -16.46 -15.25
C THR A 64 -7.56 -14.96 -14.90
N VAL A 65 -6.95 -14.55 -13.80
CA VAL A 65 -6.87 -13.14 -13.37
C VAL A 65 -5.50 -12.49 -13.66
N GLY A 66 -4.65 -13.17 -14.43
CA GLY A 66 -3.36 -12.65 -14.87
C GLY A 66 -2.20 -12.95 -13.92
N LEU A 67 -2.47 -13.22 -12.65
CA LEU A 67 -1.52 -13.67 -11.63
C LEU A 67 -2.12 -14.80 -10.81
N ASP A 68 -1.28 -15.77 -10.45
CA ASP A 68 -1.68 -16.89 -9.62
C ASP A 68 -0.55 -17.17 -8.62
N ALA A 69 -0.89 -17.15 -7.35
CA ALA A 69 0.06 -17.34 -6.25
C ALA A 69 0.83 -18.68 -6.33
N ASP A 70 0.21 -19.72 -6.87
CA ASP A 70 0.81 -21.06 -6.91
C ASP A 70 1.72 -21.27 -8.13
N SER A 71 1.40 -20.62 -9.25
CA SER A 71 2.10 -20.84 -10.52
C SER A 71 2.99 -19.67 -11.00
N CYS A 72 2.92 -18.50 -10.36
CA CYS A 72 3.74 -17.35 -10.77
C CYS A 72 5.25 -17.63 -10.60
N GLY A 73 6.05 -17.10 -11.52
CA GLY A 73 7.51 -17.05 -11.38
C GLY A 73 7.92 -16.04 -10.31
N VAL A 74 8.97 -16.37 -9.56
CA VAL A 74 9.59 -15.42 -8.61
C VAL A 74 11.08 -15.42 -8.89
N MET A 75 11.59 -14.28 -9.37
CA MET A 75 13.02 -14.04 -9.55
C MET A 75 13.50 -13.20 -8.38
N VAL A 76 14.63 -13.60 -7.80
CA VAL A 76 15.24 -12.88 -6.67
C VAL A 76 16.64 -12.44 -7.08
N SER A 77 16.93 -11.15 -6.98
CA SER A 77 18.23 -10.52 -7.27
C SER A 77 18.57 -9.57 -6.12
N LEU A 78 18.92 -10.14 -4.97
CA LEU A 78 19.38 -9.38 -3.80
C LEU A 78 20.88 -9.49 -3.67
N THR A 79 21.51 -8.38 -3.34
CA THR A 79 22.95 -8.27 -3.08
C THR A 79 23.19 -7.77 -1.66
N GLU A 80 24.38 -7.98 -1.16
CA GLU A 80 24.81 -7.37 0.10
C GLU A 80 25.01 -5.86 -0.10
N GLN A 81 24.56 -5.06 0.87
CA GLN A 81 24.73 -3.60 0.84
C GLN A 81 26.20 -3.23 0.71
N SER A 82 26.51 -2.26 -0.16
CA SER A 82 27.90 -1.83 -0.36
C SER A 82 28.51 -1.25 0.94
N ALA A 83 29.78 -1.56 1.19
CA ALA A 83 30.50 -1.08 2.37
C ALA A 83 30.55 0.45 2.44
N GLU A 84 30.60 1.13 1.30
CA GLU A 84 30.66 2.60 1.22
C GLU A 84 29.34 3.24 1.62
N ILE A 85 28.21 2.71 1.14
CA ILE A 85 26.87 3.15 1.54
C ILE A 85 26.68 2.88 3.04
N ASN A 86 27.03 1.68 3.49
CA ASN A 86 26.96 1.32 4.90
C ASN A 86 27.74 2.30 5.77
N GLN A 87 28.95 2.67 5.41
CA GLN A 87 29.76 3.65 6.15
C GLN A 87 29.10 5.04 6.19
N GLY A 88 28.36 5.42 5.15
CA GLY A 88 27.68 6.71 5.07
C GLY A 88 26.41 6.79 5.90
N VAL A 89 25.64 5.70 6.00
CA VAL A 89 24.33 5.66 6.67
C VAL A 89 24.36 5.06 8.06
N SER A 90 25.31 4.16 8.36
CA SER A 90 25.53 3.62 9.69
C SER A 90 26.41 4.58 10.47
N ARG A 91 25.86 5.17 11.49
CA ARG A 91 26.70 5.86 12.48
C ARG A 91 27.32 4.81 13.37
N LEU A 92 28.64 4.74 13.31
CA LEU A 92 29.56 3.92 14.06
C LEU A 92 28.93 3.13 15.22
N ASP A 93 29.13 1.84 15.22
CA ASP A 93 29.01 0.99 16.39
C ASP A 93 29.69 1.68 17.58
N LEU A 94 28.93 2.53 18.26
CA LEU A 94 29.32 3.01 19.57
C LEU A 94 29.17 1.81 20.50
N GLU A 95 30.15 0.90 20.46
CA GLU A 95 30.36 -0.17 21.40
C GLU A 95 30.62 0.37 22.82
N SER A 96 30.13 1.54 23.18
CA SER A 96 30.19 2.03 24.55
C SER A 96 28.81 2.00 25.17
N GLU A 97 28.67 1.14 26.16
CA GLU A 97 27.51 1.01 27.06
C GLU A 97 27.12 2.32 27.79
N SER A 98 27.65 3.45 27.38
CA SER A 98 27.41 4.77 27.97
C SER A 98 26.64 5.72 27.05
N VAL A 99 25.66 5.23 26.28
CA VAL A 99 24.73 6.12 25.55
C VAL A 99 23.83 6.82 26.57
N ALA A 100 24.26 8.01 26.98
CA ALA A 100 23.72 8.71 28.15
C ALA A 100 22.35 9.35 27.94
N SER A 101 21.89 9.52 26.69
CA SER A 101 20.62 10.18 26.39
C SER A 101 19.79 9.44 25.34
N LYS A 102 18.46 9.73 25.34
CA LYS A 102 17.53 9.21 24.33
C LYS A 102 17.88 9.72 22.92
N GLU A 103 18.40 10.94 22.82
CA GLU A 103 18.87 11.55 21.56
C GLU A 103 20.10 10.83 20.98
N ASP A 104 21.01 10.38 21.84
CA ASP A 104 22.20 9.64 21.40
C ASP A 104 21.82 8.28 20.84
N ARG A 105 20.80 7.62 21.38
CA ARG A 105 20.26 6.37 20.83
C ARG A 105 19.69 6.55 19.43
N TYR A 106 18.91 7.62 19.19
CA TYR A 106 18.38 7.92 17.85
C TYR A 106 19.50 8.25 16.86
N LYS A 107 20.55 8.94 17.29
CA LYS A 107 21.71 9.24 16.45
C LYS A 107 22.53 8.00 16.11
N SER A 108 22.59 7.01 17.01
CA SER A 108 23.32 5.76 16.77
C SER A 108 22.58 4.76 15.89
N GLN A 109 21.27 4.86 15.79
CA GLN A 109 20.46 3.94 14.96
C GLN A 109 20.83 4.00 13.48
N GLY A 110 21.21 5.18 12.96
CA GLY A 110 21.51 5.34 11.53
C GLY A 110 20.28 5.25 10.65
N ALA A 111 20.49 4.89 9.38
CA ALA A 111 19.43 4.70 8.38
C ALA A 111 19.73 3.47 7.52
N GLY A 112 18.70 2.93 6.84
CA GLY A 112 18.86 1.83 5.88
C GLY A 112 19.47 2.30 4.56
N ASP A 113 19.17 3.55 4.15
CA ASP A 113 19.68 4.21 2.96
C ASP A 113 19.63 5.73 3.15
N GLN A 114 20.25 6.48 2.26
CA GLN A 114 20.11 7.94 2.18
C GLN A 114 18.67 8.31 1.78
N GLY A 115 18.19 9.46 2.24
CA GLY A 115 16.85 9.89 1.92
C GLY A 115 16.56 11.33 2.29
N VAL A 116 15.49 11.88 1.69
CA VAL A 116 14.89 13.15 2.08
C VAL A 116 13.41 12.94 2.31
N MET A 117 12.88 13.48 3.39
CA MET A 117 11.49 13.29 3.80
C MET A 117 10.74 14.61 3.74
N PHE A 118 9.50 14.55 3.26
CA PHE A 118 8.57 15.65 3.26
C PHE A 118 7.36 15.29 4.11
N GLY A 119 6.88 16.24 4.91
CA GLY A 119 5.69 16.06 5.72
C GLY A 119 4.64 17.12 5.40
N TYR A 120 3.38 16.71 5.35
CA TYR A 120 2.24 17.60 5.22
C TYR A 120 1.07 17.06 6.04
N ALA A 121 0.35 17.95 6.72
CA ALA A 121 -0.85 17.60 7.46
C ALA A 121 -1.91 18.70 7.26
N SER A 122 -3.19 18.30 7.26
CA SER A 122 -4.36 19.16 7.16
C SER A 122 -5.37 18.76 8.22
N ASP A 123 -6.14 19.69 8.73
CA ASP A 123 -7.23 19.45 9.70
C ASP A 123 -8.59 19.18 9.03
N GLU A 124 -8.61 18.96 7.71
CA GLU A 124 -9.82 18.65 6.95
C GLU A 124 -10.47 17.32 7.37
N THR A 125 -9.69 16.41 7.93
CA THR A 125 -10.17 15.09 8.40
C THR A 125 -9.51 14.72 9.73
N ASP A 126 -10.15 13.84 10.51
CA ASP A 126 -9.60 13.32 11.78
C ASP A 126 -8.28 12.56 11.59
N ALA A 127 -7.95 12.15 10.36
CA ALA A 127 -6.69 11.51 10.02
C ALA A 127 -5.56 12.51 9.69
N TYR A 128 -5.81 13.81 9.80
CA TYR A 128 -4.90 14.89 9.40
C TYR A 128 -4.45 14.81 7.93
N MET A 129 -5.31 14.25 7.08
CA MET A 129 -5.09 14.10 5.65
C MET A 129 -6.07 14.97 4.85
N PRO A 130 -5.68 15.51 3.69
CA PRO A 130 -6.59 16.20 2.81
C PRO A 130 -7.78 15.33 2.42
N LEU A 131 -8.98 15.92 2.37
CA LEU A 131 -10.23 15.19 2.14
C LEU A 131 -10.25 14.35 0.85
N PRO A 132 -9.73 14.82 -0.32
CA PRO A 132 -9.76 14.02 -1.54
C PRO A 132 -9.02 12.68 -1.41
N ILE A 133 -7.79 12.71 -0.90
CA ILE A 133 -6.98 11.49 -0.75
C ILE A 133 -7.53 10.60 0.35
N TYR A 134 -8.03 11.17 1.44
CA TYR A 134 -8.66 10.41 2.51
C TYR A 134 -9.88 9.62 2.00
N LEU A 135 -10.78 10.28 1.25
CA LEU A 135 -11.93 9.64 0.62
C LEU A 135 -11.50 8.56 -0.38
N ALA A 136 -10.51 8.85 -1.24
CA ALA A 136 -10.00 7.87 -2.20
C ALA A 136 -9.47 6.62 -1.49
N HIS A 137 -8.71 6.77 -0.40
CA HIS A 137 -8.22 5.64 0.40
C HIS A 137 -9.38 4.86 1.06
N GLN A 138 -10.39 5.54 1.63
CA GLN A 138 -11.56 4.87 2.21
C GLN A 138 -12.34 4.07 1.15
N LEU A 139 -12.48 4.60 -0.07
CA LEU A 139 -13.09 3.91 -1.20
C LEU A 139 -12.28 2.67 -1.61
N ALA A 140 -10.96 2.78 -1.71
CA ALA A 140 -10.09 1.65 -2.06
C ALA A 140 -10.13 0.54 -0.99
N GLN A 141 -10.10 0.91 0.29
CA GLN A 141 -10.26 -0.04 1.40
C GLN A 141 -11.63 -0.73 1.34
N ARG A 142 -12.71 0.03 1.10
CA ARG A 142 -14.05 -0.53 1.01
C ARG A 142 -14.21 -1.44 -0.21
N LEU A 143 -13.63 -1.07 -1.36
CA LEU A 143 -13.60 -1.89 -2.57
C LEU A 143 -12.93 -3.25 -2.29
N SER A 144 -11.77 -3.24 -1.64
CA SER A 144 -11.08 -4.45 -1.22
C SER A 144 -11.90 -5.30 -0.23
N TYR A 145 -12.55 -4.65 0.73
CA TYR A 145 -13.40 -5.32 1.72
C TYR A 145 -14.58 -6.04 1.06
N VAL A 146 -15.37 -5.38 0.21
CA VAL A 146 -16.56 -5.97 -0.42
C VAL A 146 -16.19 -7.12 -1.36
N ARG A 147 -15.01 -7.08 -1.97
CA ARG A 147 -14.46 -8.17 -2.76
C ARG A 147 -14.06 -9.36 -1.87
N LYS A 148 -13.23 -9.13 -0.86
CA LYS A 148 -12.70 -10.19 0.02
C LYS A 148 -13.79 -10.84 0.86
N SER A 149 -14.83 -10.10 1.25
CA SER A 149 -15.98 -10.63 2.01
C SER A 149 -17.05 -11.29 1.13
N GLY A 150 -16.89 -11.25 -0.21
CA GLY A 150 -17.85 -11.84 -1.15
C GLY A 150 -19.17 -11.06 -1.32
N ILE A 151 -19.28 -9.85 -0.76
CA ILE A 151 -20.46 -8.98 -0.95
C ILE A 151 -20.63 -8.68 -2.43
N VAL A 152 -19.53 -8.40 -3.14
CA VAL A 152 -19.51 -8.24 -4.59
C VAL A 152 -18.53 -9.25 -5.18
N SER A 153 -19.00 -10.49 -5.38
CA SER A 153 -18.18 -11.66 -5.70
C SER A 153 -17.51 -11.63 -7.08
N LYS A 154 -17.97 -10.75 -7.98
CA LYS A 154 -17.44 -10.63 -9.35
C LYS A 154 -16.27 -9.65 -9.49
N LEU A 155 -15.86 -9.00 -8.41
CA LEU A 155 -14.69 -8.12 -8.40
C LEU A 155 -13.40 -8.91 -8.32
N ARG A 156 -12.36 -8.41 -8.99
CA ARG A 156 -11.00 -8.91 -8.97
C ARG A 156 -10.06 -7.95 -8.23
N PRO A 157 -8.80 -8.35 -7.92
CA PRO A 157 -7.96 -7.59 -6.99
C PRO A 157 -7.53 -6.20 -7.47
N ASP A 158 -7.33 -5.98 -8.78
CA ASP A 158 -6.87 -4.69 -9.26
C ASP A 158 -7.99 -3.65 -9.22
N GLY A 159 -7.73 -2.52 -8.58
CA GLY A 159 -8.68 -1.42 -8.46
C GLY A 159 -8.02 -0.10 -8.14
N LYS A 160 -8.60 0.97 -8.68
CA LYS A 160 -8.16 2.36 -8.48
C LYS A 160 -9.34 3.20 -8.08
N THR A 161 -9.07 4.21 -7.26
CA THR A 161 -10.05 5.19 -6.82
C THR A 161 -9.48 6.59 -6.95
N GLN A 162 -10.30 7.53 -7.40
CA GLN A 162 -9.96 8.94 -7.49
C GLN A 162 -11.14 9.77 -7.04
N VAL A 163 -10.87 10.85 -6.32
CA VAL A 163 -11.88 11.79 -5.83
C VAL A 163 -11.47 13.20 -6.19
N THR A 164 -12.43 13.99 -6.69
CA THR A 164 -12.26 15.41 -6.96
C THR A 164 -13.20 16.20 -6.05
N ILE A 165 -12.63 17.14 -5.29
CA ILE A 165 -13.33 18.05 -4.39
C ILE A 165 -13.16 19.49 -4.91
N GLU A 166 -14.22 20.25 -4.92
CA GLU A 166 -14.19 21.69 -5.14
C GLU A 166 -13.93 22.39 -3.81
N TYR A 167 -12.99 23.34 -3.82
CA TYR A 167 -12.62 24.17 -2.68
C TYR A 167 -12.95 25.64 -2.94
N ASP A 168 -13.27 26.39 -1.89
CA ASP A 168 -13.43 27.83 -1.94
C ASP A 168 -12.06 28.56 -1.97
N GLU A 169 -12.08 29.88 -2.06
CA GLU A 169 -10.87 30.72 -2.06
C GLU A 169 -10.09 30.68 -0.74
N PHE A 170 -10.70 30.16 0.34
CA PHE A 170 -10.08 30.00 1.66
C PHE A 170 -9.52 28.59 1.90
N GLY A 171 -9.69 27.67 0.93
CA GLY A 171 -9.25 26.29 1.04
C GLY A 171 -10.22 25.36 1.80
N ASN A 172 -11.50 25.76 2.00
CA ASN A 172 -12.48 24.88 2.59
C ASN A 172 -13.15 24.00 1.51
N PRO A 173 -13.41 22.71 1.79
CA PRO A 173 -14.11 21.85 0.86
C PRO A 173 -15.58 22.24 0.74
N VAL A 174 -16.02 22.53 -0.49
CA VAL A 174 -17.39 23.00 -0.78
C VAL A 174 -18.27 21.89 -1.32
N ARG A 175 -17.74 21.11 -2.27
CA ARG A 175 -18.54 20.12 -2.99
C ARG A 175 -17.70 18.95 -3.47
N LEU A 176 -18.26 17.75 -3.32
CA LEU A 176 -17.78 16.58 -4.04
C LEU A 176 -18.15 16.73 -5.52
N ASP A 177 -17.15 16.79 -6.41
CA ASP A 177 -17.39 16.94 -7.84
C ASP A 177 -17.43 15.59 -8.57
N THR A 178 -16.41 14.75 -8.35
CA THR A 178 -16.29 13.49 -9.08
C THR A 178 -15.75 12.39 -8.19
N VAL A 179 -16.34 11.19 -8.31
CA VAL A 179 -15.79 9.93 -7.82
C VAL A 179 -15.54 9.02 -9.02
N LEU A 180 -14.29 8.57 -9.19
CA LEU A 180 -13.92 7.61 -10.21
C LEU A 180 -13.44 6.32 -9.55
N ILE A 181 -14.01 5.19 -9.97
CA ILE A 181 -13.55 3.85 -9.59
C ILE A 181 -13.29 3.07 -10.88
N SER A 182 -12.07 2.56 -11.01
CA SER A 182 -11.70 1.61 -12.03
C SER A 182 -11.35 0.29 -11.35
N THR A 183 -12.02 -0.79 -11.69
CA THR A 183 -11.80 -2.09 -11.04
C THR A 183 -11.84 -3.23 -12.02
N GLN A 184 -10.96 -4.18 -11.82
CA GLN A 184 -10.99 -5.45 -12.54
C GLN A 184 -12.19 -6.29 -12.06
N HIS A 185 -12.84 -6.96 -12.97
CA HIS A 185 -14.04 -7.78 -12.73
C HIS A 185 -14.11 -8.99 -13.66
N ASP A 186 -15.02 -9.90 -13.40
CA ASP A 186 -15.28 -11.03 -14.28
C ASP A 186 -15.81 -10.57 -15.63
N PRO A 187 -15.49 -11.29 -16.73
CA PRO A 187 -15.84 -10.85 -18.10
C PRO A 187 -17.34 -10.90 -18.42
N ASP A 188 -18.13 -11.63 -17.64
CA ASP A 188 -19.57 -11.76 -17.77
C ASP A 188 -20.38 -10.65 -17.09
N VAL A 189 -19.69 -9.63 -16.52
CA VAL A 189 -20.32 -8.52 -15.81
C VAL A 189 -20.64 -7.37 -16.74
N SER A 190 -21.90 -6.91 -16.75
CA SER A 190 -22.27 -5.69 -17.49
C SER A 190 -21.83 -4.43 -16.74
N HIS A 191 -21.55 -3.37 -17.49
CA HIS A 191 -21.16 -2.08 -16.93
C HIS A 191 -22.24 -1.52 -15.98
N ASP A 192 -23.51 -1.61 -16.32
CA ASP A 192 -24.60 -1.09 -15.47
C ASP A 192 -24.71 -1.87 -14.15
N TRP A 193 -24.59 -3.18 -14.20
CA TRP A 193 -24.55 -3.99 -12.99
C TRP A 193 -23.38 -3.59 -12.10
N LEU A 194 -22.18 -3.51 -12.67
CA LEU A 194 -20.97 -3.14 -11.97
C LEU A 194 -21.12 -1.76 -11.29
N ARG A 195 -21.58 -0.77 -12.06
CA ARG A 195 -21.80 0.59 -11.54
C ARG A 195 -22.77 0.58 -10.37
N ASN A 196 -23.89 -0.11 -10.47
CA ASN A 196 -24.87 -0.20 -9.39
C ASN A 196 -24.29 -0.87 -8.15
N GLN A 197 -23.53 -1.95 -8.30
CA GLN A 197 -22.88 -2.62 -7.17
C GLN A 197 -21.85 -1.73 -6.49
N LEU A 198 -21.06 -0.98 -7.25
CA LEU A 198 -20.08 -0.05 -6.70
C LEU A 198 -20.75 1.12 -5.97
N VAL A 199 -21.80 1.71 -6.53
CA VAL A 199 -22.55 2.78 -5.86
C VAL A 199 -23.07 2.29 -4.52
N GLN A 200 -23.84 1.22 -4.50
CA GLN A 200 -24.54 0.74 -3.30
C GLN A 200 -23.61 0.19 -2.23
N ASN A 201 -22.56 -0.52 -2.61
CA ASN A 201 -21.74 -1.27 -1.67
C ASN A 201 -20.39 -0.59 -1.33
N VAL A 202 -19.94 0.35 -2.15
CA VAL A 202 -18.65 1.02 -1.96
C VAL A 202 -18.84 2.53 -1.75
N VAL A 203 -19.44 3.23 -2.70
CA VAL A 203 -19.44 4.70 -2.70
C VAL A 203 -20.36 5.26 -1.61
N GLU A 204 -21.64 4.92 -1.62
CA GLU A 204 -22.61 5.42 -0.64
C GLU A 204 -22.21 5.12 0.82
N PRO A 205 -21.78 3.89 1.19
CA PRO A 205 -21.36 3.63 2.56
C PRO A 205 -20.16 4.46 3.01
N VAL A 206 -19.21 4.73 2.12
CA VAL A 206 -18.03 5.54 2.43
C VAL A 206 -18.38 7.00 2.56
N LEU A 207 -19.12 7.56 1.59
CA LEU A 207 -19.51 8.97 1.62
C LEU A 207 -20.40 9.29 2.83
N ASN A 208 -21.36 8.42 3.14
CA ASN A 208 -22.21 8.58 4.32
C ASN A 208 -21.41 8.56 5.63
N LYS A 209 -20.41 7.67 5.73
CA LYS A 209 -19.54 7.58 6.90
C LYS A 209 -18.67 8.83 7.08
N VAL A 210 -18.06 9.31 5.99
CA VAL A 210 -17.05 10.38 6.05
C VAL A 210 -17.70 11.77 6.05
N LEU A 211 -18.70 11.98 5.21
CA LEU A 211 -19.36 13.29 5.06
C LEU A 211 -20.58 13.46 5.99
N GLY A 212 -20.97 12.41 6.74
CA GLY A 212 -22.07 12.49 7.72
C GLY A 212 -23.43 12.81 7.13
N LYS A 213 -23.65 12.57 5.83
CA LYS A 213 -24.88 12.88 5.08
C LYS A 213 -25.27 11.68 4.24
N ASN A 214 -26.57 11.53 4.00
CA ASN A 214 -27.07 10.67 2.92
C ASN A 214 -26.74 11.35 1.58
N VAL A 215 -25.61 11.01 1.01
CA VAL A 215 -25.14 11.56 -0.27
C VAL A 215 -25.82 10.82 -1.40
N ASN A 216 -26.56 11.56 -2.22
CA ASN A 216 -27.21 10.98 -3.40
C ASN A 216 -26.20 10.93 -4.57
N HIS A 217 -26.21 9.83 -5.33
CA HIS A 217 -25.36 9.66 -6.52
C HIS A 217 -25.65 10.70 -7.64
N ASN A 218 -26.71 11.49 -7.53
CA ASN A 218 -26.99 12.62 -8.43
C ASN A 218 -26.23 13.90 -8.04
N ASP A 219 -25.61 13.93 -6.86
CA ASP A 219 -24.93 15.12 -6.35
C ASP A 219 -23.48 15.24 -6.85
N TYR A 220 -22.95 14.20 -7.50
CA TYR A 220 -21.60 14.16 -8.05
C TYR A 220 -21.53 13.28 -9.32
N ARG A 221 -20.49 13.46 -10.12
CA ARG A 221 -20.22 12.64 -11.31
C ARG A 221 -19.55 11.32 -10.91
N MET A 222 -19.99 10.22 -11.54
CA MET A 222 -19.39 8.90 -11.37
C MET A 222 -19.24 8.17 -12.72
#